data_12f5752657aec8266a3db0452f910758
#
_entry.id   12f5752657aec8266a3db0452f910758
#
_cell.length_a   1.000
_cell.length_b   1.000
_cell.length_c   1.000
_cell.angle_alpha   90.00
_cell.angle_beta   90.00
_cell.angle_gamma   90.00
#
_symmetry.space_group_name_H-M   'P 1'
#
loop_
_entity.id
_entity.type
_entity.pdbx_description
1 polymer ?
#
loop_
_entity_poly.entity_id
_entity_poly.type
_entity_poly.pdbx_seq_one_letter_code
_entity_poly.pdbx_strand_id
1 'polypeptide(L)'
;VRKLEKHVAMISSTKDKMKLAGKDILVKTNDEIASLGEKINEMTHGLVKAAEEEQLMMDGKVVQQAFLPLLPLGKGKMSISEFKSNHLHFFGYYEGASLVSGDYFDYRELDKQWFTVIKCDASGHGVPAALIVTVVATFFRKYCEGWSFKKNGTRIGECVLQINEFLSSLGLQGKFAAICMCLINMDSGDVYTCNAGDNIIHIYDGKQKKMIIRKMFPNPAAGNMSAQFVRDVLMQELEFKVEKIHLEKDDVLFLYTDGIEESTRKYRNTDFSELEVEETSDEGTPYAHTEKVDHEQMENDRIHAIIEAVMSKSTYVLEKKHNPLLDERLEFDFSTCDGTNEDIIIALCSVEKVFRFYKSPDVTEVDTVRCDKKIDEFLSKHFNRYDYYCSRKNEAFENPIYVEYLFLREDEQLDDLTM
;
A
#
# COMPACT_ATOMS: atom_id res chain seq x y z
N VAL A 1 12.56 -22.09 41.52
CA VAL A 1 11.35 -21.39 41.11
C VAL A 1 11.55 -19.88 41.15
N ARG A 2 11.77 -19.22 42.32
CA ARG A 2 11.92 -17.72 42.43
C ARG A 2 12.94 -17.07 41.47
N LYS A 3 14.01 -17.81 41.09
CA LYS A 3 14.99 -17.34 40.15
C LYS A 3 14.43 -17.30 38.69
N LEU A 4 13.66 -18.34 38.37
CA LEU A 4 12.96 -18.43 37.07
C LEU A 4 11.89 -17.33 36.96
N GLU A 5 11.06 -17.13 38.00
CA GLU A 5 10.06 -16.05 38.02
C GLU A 5 10.67 -14.67 37.78
N LYS A 6 11.78 -14.35 38.48
CA LYS A 6 12.50 -13.09 38.28
C LYS A 6 13.06 -12.95 36.87
N HIS A 7 13.55 -14.05 36.29
CA HIS A 7 14.11 -14.05 34.96
C HIS A 7 13.01 -13.87 33.90
N VAL A 8 11.89 -14.54 34.02
CA VAL A 8 10.72 -14.36 33.16
C VAL A 8 10.16 -12.92 33.27
N ALA A 9 10.06 -12.39 34.49
CA ALA A 9 9.66 -11.01 34.70
C ALA A 9 10.61 -10.00 34.03
N MET A 10 11.93 -10.25 34.07
CA MET A 10 12.92 -9.47 33.35
C MET A 10 12.71 -9.54 31.83
N ILE A 11 12.50 -10.74 31.26
CA ILE A 11 12.23 -10.93 29.83
C ILE A 11 10.97 -10.14 29.42
N SER A 12 9.89 -10.27 30.19
CA SER A 12 8.62 -9.58 29.91
C SER A 12 8.76 -8.06 29.97
N SER A 13 9.47 -7.54 30.99
CA SER A 13 9.63 -6.09 31.19
C SER A 13 10.66 -5.44 30.28
N THR A 14 11.51 -6.20 29.60
CA THR A 14 12.53 -5.67 28.68
C THR A 14 11.87 -5.33 27.34
N LYS A 15 11.68 -4.05 27.07
CA LYS A 15 11.10 -3.56 25.80
C LYS A 15 11.99 -3.91 24.60
N ASP A 16 13.26 -3.58 24.67
CA ASP A 16 14.26 -3.89 23.64
C ASP A 16 14.82 -5.30 23.87
N LYS A 17 14.32 -6.26 23.10
CA LYS A 17 14.67 -7.69 23.25
C LYS A 17 16.11 -8.01 22.89
N MET A 18 16.80 -7.18 22.12
CA MET A 18 18.24 -7.34 21.85
C MET A 18 19.07 -7.24 23.13
N LYS A 19 18.63 -6.48 24.15
CA LYS A 19 19.28 -6.39 25.46
C LYS A 19 19.22 -7.65 26.29
N LEU A 20 18.50 -8.67 25.85
CA LEU A 20 18.45 -10.00 26.47
C LEU A 20 19.59 -10.90 26.01
N ALA A 21 20.37 -10.51 25.01
CA ALA A 21 21.51 -11.27 24.52
C ALA A 21 22.49 -11.61 25.67
N GLY A 22 22.85 -12.91 25.78
CA GLY A 22 23.76 -13.39 26.80
C GLY A 22 23.21 -13.39 28.25
N LYS A 23 21.92 -13.16 28.45
CA LYS A 23 21.28 -13.18 29.76
C LYS A 23 20.61 -14.53 30.05
N ASP A 24 21.39 -15.60 30.04
CA ASP A 24 20.89 -16.93 30.32
C ASP A 24 20.69 -17.17 31.82
N ILE A 25 19.70 -17.98 32.16
CA ILE A 25 19.52 -18.45 33.51
C ILE A 25 20.17 -19.82 33.67
N LEU A 26 21.06 -19.95 34.68
CA LEU A 26 21.66 -21.20 35.09
C LEU A 26 20.89 -21.79 36.25
N VAL A 27 20.30 -22.97 36.03
CA VAL A 27 19.65 -23.79 37.03
C VAL A 27 20.54 -24.99 37.34
N LYS A 28 20.89 -25.16 38.61
CA LYS A 28 21.87 -26.19 39.06
C LYS A 28 21.17 -27.43 39.63
N THR A 29 20.01 -27.82 39.11
CA THR A 29 19.30 -29.07 39.48
C THR A 29 19.29 -29.98 38.26
N ASN A 30 19.07 -31.29 38.50
CA ASN A 30 18.92 -32.28 37.42
C ASN A 30 17.48 -32.80 37.36
N ASP A 31 16.53 -31.90 37.39
CA ASP A 31 15.09 -32.15 37.42
C ASP A 31 14.36 -31.33 36.37
N GLU A 32 13.05 -31.37 36.41
CA GLU A 32 12.15 -30.63 35.52
C GLU A 32 12.42 -29.10 35.55
N ILE A 33 12.97 -28.61 36.68
CA ILE A 33 13.29 -27.19 36.84
C ILE A 33 14.51 -26.78 36.01
N ALA A 34 15.49 -27.69 35.86
CA ALA A 34 16.62 -27.47 34.96
C ALA A 34 16.16 -27.45 33.51
N SER A 35 15.33 -28.44 33.10
CA SER A 35 14.73 -28.50 31.78
C SER A 35 13.91 -27.23 31.45
N LEU A 36 13.12 -26.73 32.41
CA LEU A 36 12.37 -25.48 32.26
C LEU A 36 13.31 -24.27 32.08
N GLY A 37 14.43 -24.24 32.81
CA GLY A 37 15.44 -23.17 32.64
C GLY A 37 16.07 -23.15 31.23
N GLU A 38 16.37 -24.34 30.69
CA GLU A 38 16.86 -24.48 29.30
C GLU A 38 15.83 -24.01 28.29
N LYS A 39 14.55 -24.35 28.44
CA LYS A 39 13.49 -23.88 27.53
C LYS A 39 13.28 -22.38 27.60
N ILE A 40 13.41 -21.77 28.77
CA ILE A 40 13.37 -20.33 28.94
C ILE A 40 14.55 -19.66 28.19
N ASN A 41 15.75 -20.25 28.26
CA ASN A 41 16.92 -19.74 27.53
C ASN A 41 16.71 -19.88 26.01
N GLU A 42 16.24 -21.05 25.52
CA GLU A 42 15.92 -21.23 24.11
C GLU A 42 14.91 -20.19 23.62
N MET A 43 13.82 -19.95 24.38
CA MET A 43 12.84 -18.91 24.08
C MET A 43 13.48 -17.51 24.06
N THR A 44 14.35 -17.21 25.03
CA THR A 44 15.05 -15.92 25.11
C THR A 44 15.96 -15.70 23.89
N HIS A 45 16.71 -16.73 23.49
CA HIS A 45 17.54 -16.68 22.28
C HIS A 45 16.68 -16.48 21.03
N GLY A 46 15.51 -17.13 20.93
CA GLY A 46 14.55 -16.92 19.86
C GLY A 46 14.05 -15.48 19.80
N LEU A 47 13.72 -14.87 20.95
CA LEU A 47 13.31 -13.48 21.03
C LEU A 47 14.41 -12.49 20.62
N VAL A 48 15.67 -12.75 21.02
CA VAL A 48 16.81 -11.93 20.60
C VAL A 48 17.00 -12.01 19.09
N LYS A 49 17.00 -13.22 18.53
CA LYS A 49 17.16 -13.44 17.09
C LYS A 49 16.04 -12.75 16.28
N ALA A 50 14.79 -12.87 16.72
CA ALA A 50 13.68 -12.19 16.08
C ALA A 50 13.83 -10.66 16.11
N ALA A 51 14.29 -10.10 17.23
CA ALA A 51 14.55 -8.66 17.34
C ALA A 51 15.72 -8.19 16.45
N GLU A 52 16.76 -9.01 16.28
CA GLU A 52 17.87 -8.73 15.36
C GLU A 52 17.38 -8.76 13.90
N GLU A 53 16.57 -9.74 13.52
CA GLU A 53 15.97 -9.86 12.20
C GLU A 53 15.04 -8.67 11.91
N GLU A 54 14.21 -8.27 12.88
CA GLU A 54 13.35 -7.10 12.79
C GLU A 54 14.17 -5.81 12.59
N GLN A 55 15.26 -5.63 13.33
CA GLN A 55 16.13 -4.47 13.19
C GLN A 55 16.76 -4.40 11.79
N LEU A 56 17.23 -5.53 11.25
CA LEU A 56 17.78 -5.59 9.88
C LEU A 56 16.71 -5.21 8.84
N MET A 57 15.48 -5.64 9.04
CA MET A 57 14.37 -5.25 8.17
C MET A 57 14.04 -3.75 8.29
N MET A 58 14.10 -3.18 9.49
CA MET A 58 13.92 -1.74 9.71
C MET A 58 15.01 -0.93 9.01
N ASP A 59 16.26 -1.38 9.05
CA ASP A 59 17.35 -0.75 8.31
C ASP A 59 17.13 -0.85 6.79
N GLY A 60 16.62 -1.99 6.30
CA GLY A 60 16.19 -2.17 4.91
C GLY A 60 15.08 -1.21 4.49
N LYS A 61 14.07 -1.00 5.35
CA LYS A 61 13.01 -0.02 5.15
C LYS A 61 13.54 1.39 4.94
N VAL A 62 14.49 1.82 5.78
CA VAL A 62 15.10 3.15 5.66
C VAL A 62 15.79 3.33 4.30
N VAL A 63 16.50 2.29 3.83
CA VAL A 63 17.16 2.30 2.51
C VAL A 63 16.12 2.36 1.40
N GLN A 64 15.06 1.53 1.46
CA GLN A 64 13.99 1.52 0.45
C GLN A 64 13.26 2.86 0.39
N GLN A 65 12.91 3.45 1.53
CA GLN A 65 12.26 4.76 1.59
C GLN A 65 13.12 5.89 0.98
N ALA A 66 14.44 5.72 0.85
CA ALA A 66 15.28 6.68 0.16
C ALA A 66 15.01 6.73 -1.36
N PHE A 67 14.43 5.66 -1.93
CA PHE A 67 14.00 5.62 -3.33
C PHE A 67 12.61 6.22 -3.56
N LEU A 68 11.79 6.36 -2.53
CA LEU A 68 10.46 6.95 -2.65
C LEU A 68 10.55 8.48 -2.58
N PRO A 69 9.74 9.22 -3.37
CA PRO A 69 9.76 10.68 -3.41
C PRO A 69 8.99 11.33 -2.25
N LEU A 70 8.89 10.64 -1.11
CA LEU A 70 8.11 11.07 0.05
C LEU A 70 8.65 12.34 0.69
N LEU A 71 7.75 13.19 1.16
CA LEU A 71 8.11 14.44 1.81
C LEU A 71 8.87 14.19 3.12
N PRO A 72 9.92 14.97 3.41
CA PRO A 72 10.69 14.82 4.64
C PRO A 72 9.89 15.26 5.87
N LEU A 73 10.05 14.54 6.98
CA LEU A 73 9.48 14.93 8.27
C LEU A 73 10.51 14.66 9.38
N GLY A 74 11.19 15.69 9.86
CA GLY A 74 12.24 15.55 10.87
C GLY A 74 13.35 14.61 10.40
N LYS A 75 13.57 13.49 11.11
CA LYS A 75 14.52 12.44 10.73
C LYS A 75 13.92 11.33 9.83
N GLY A 76 12.61 11.38 9.57
CA GLY A 76 11.87 10.40 8.77
C GLY A 76 11.23 11.02 7.53
N LYS A 77 10.30 10.28 6.95
CA LYS A 77 9.48 10.70 5.81
C LYS A 77 7.99 10.57 6.14
N MET A 78 7.18 11.42 5.53
CA MET A 78 5.71 11.30 5.53
C MET A 78 5.30 10.16 4.60
N SER A 79 4.03 9.75 4.68
CA SER A 79 3.43 8.80 3.73
C SER A 79 3.03 9.47 2.41
N ILE A 80 3.25 10.76 2.25
CA ILE A 80 2.79 11.56 1.11
C ILE A 80 3.91 12.16 0.29
N SER A 81 3.58 12.45 -0.95
CA SER A 81 4.41 13.18 -1.90
C SER A 81 3.57 14.15 -2.72
N GLU A 82 4.09 15.32 -3.04
CA GLU A 82 3.34 16.35 -3.76
C GLU A 82 4.24 17.11 -4.73
N PHE A 83 3.66 17.42 -5.91
CA PHE A 83 4.23 18.36 -6.87
C PHE A 83 3.12 19.27 -7.40
N LYS A 84 3.38 20.57 -7.43
CA LYS A 84 2.47 21.59 -7.96
C LYS A 84 3.16 22.48 -8.97
N SER A 85 2.53 22.63 -10.12
CA SER A 85 2.86 23.64 -11.11
C SER A 85 1.60 24.41 -11.52
N ASN A 86 1.73 25.33 -12.46
CA ASN A 86 0.56 26.05 -13.00
C ASN A 86 -0.36 25.16 -13.85
N HIS A 87 0.13 24.01 -14.31
CA HIS A 87 -0.55 23.15 -15.28
C HIS A 87 -0.80 21.72 -14.75
N LEU A 88 -0.12 21.30 -13.69
CA LEU A 88 -0.22 19.97 -13.15
C LEU A 88 -0.15 19.99 -11.63
N HIS A 89 -1.05 19.26 -10.99
CA HIS A 89 -0.97 18.92 -9.59
C HIS A 89 -0.85 17.40 -9.47
N PHE A 90 0.24 16.91 -8.87
CA PHE A 90 0.46 15.53 -8.51
C PHE A 90 0.40 15.40 -6.98
N PHE A 91 -0.29 14.37 -6.51
CA PHE A 91 -0.29 13.98 -5.10
C PHE A 91 -0.19 12.46 -5.03
N GLY A 92 0.69 11.95 -4.19
CA GLY A 92 0.91 10.52 -4.02
C GLY A 92 0.90 10.12 -2.54
N TYR A 93 0.47 8.90 -2.27
CA TYR A 93 0.45 8.28 -0.95
C TYR A 93 1.12 6.92 -1.00
N TYR A 94 1.80 6.56 0.08
CA TYR A 94 2.46 5.27 0.25
C TYR A 94 2.38 4.81 1.70
N GLU A 95 1.90 3.59 1.90
CA GLU A 95 1.90 2.89 3.18
C GLU A 95 2.25 1.42 2.96
N GLY A 96 3.43 0.98 3.42
CA GLY A 96 3.84 -0.41 3.28
C GLY A 96 3.11 -1.30 4.29
N ALA A 97 2.58 -2.43 3.85
CA ALA A 97 1.98 -3.46 4.70
C ALA A 97 3.01 -4.12 5.61
N SER A 98 4.25 -4.22 5.14
CA SER A 98 5.36 -4.80 5.88
C SER A 98 6.52 -3.83 6.06
N LEU A 99 7.60 -4.29 6.71
CA LEU A 99 8.80 -3.45 6.93
C LEU A 99 9.48 -3.07 5.62
N VAL A 100 9.48 -3.95 4.61
CA VAL A 100 9.95 -3.69 3.25
C VAL A 100 8.87 -4.10 2.26
N SER A 101 8.69 -3.32 1.20
CA SER A 101 7.54 -3.33 0.33
C SER A 101 7.90 -3.80 -1.09
N GLY A 102 6.92 -4.41 -1.79
CA GLY A 102 6.93 -4.70 -3.21
C GLY A 102 6.55 -3.51 -4.08
N ASP A 103 5.99 -2.48 -3.49
CA ASP A 103 5.49 -1.31 -4.18
C ASP A 103 6.53 -0.20 -4.34
N TYR A 104 6.39 0.53 -5.44
CA TYR A 104 7.18 1.72 -5.73
C TYR A 104 6.42 2.70 -6.60
N PHE A 105 6.54 3.98 -6.28
CA PHE A 105 6.23 5.07 -7.19
C PHE A 105 7.32 6.13 -7.15
N ASP A 106 7.49 6.83 -8.25
CA ASP A 106 8.35 8.01 -8.32
C ASP A 106 7.83 8.94 -9.44
N TYR A 107 8.23 10.20 -9.39
CA TYR A 107 7.93 11.18 -10.41
C TYR A 107 9.11 12.13 -10.62
N ARG A 108 9.17 12.73 -11.80
CA ARG A 108 10.17 13.76 -12.15
C ARG A 108 9.57 14.83 -13.05
N GLU A 109 9.80 16.07 -12.69
CA GLU A 109 9.76 17.16 -13.66
C GLU A 109 11.02 17.04 -14.52
N LEU A 110 10.86 16.69 -15.79
CA LEU A 110 11.98 16.49 -16.72
C LEU A 110 12.46 17.82 -17.29
N ASP A 111 11.51 18.71 -17.58
CA ASP A 111 11.71 20.10 -17.92
C ASP A 111 10.40 20.90 -17.69
N LYS A 112 10.33 22.15 -18.10
CA LYS A 112 9.15 23.03 -17.91
C LYS A 112 7.86 22.53 -18.58
N GLN A 113 7.97 21.62 -19.55
CA GLN A 113 6.85 21.11 -20.34
C GLN A 113 6.54 19.64 -20.04
N TRP A 114 7.53 18.87 -19.58
CA TRP A 114 7.41 17.42 -19.46
C TRP A 114 7.58 16.94 -18.02
N PHE A 115 6.60 16.16 -17.60
CA PHE A 115 6.56 15.48 -16.31
C PHE A 115 6.42 13.97 -16.52
N THR A 116 7.05 13.16 -15.72
CA THR A 116 6.89 11.71 -15.77
C THR A 116 6.59 11.13 -14.40
N VAL A 117 5.78 10.10 -14.38
CA VAL A 117 5.45 9.31 -13.19
C VAL A 117 5.55 7.83 -13.55
N ILE A 118 5.95 7.04 -12.57
CA ILE A 118 5.96 5.58 -12.63
C ILE A 118 5.30 5.03 -11.38
N LYS A 119 4.47 3.99 -11.52
CA LYS A 119 4.11 3.07 -10.45
C LYS A 119 4.61 1.68 -10.78
N CYS A 120 4.96 0.93 -9.78
CA CYS A 120 5.45 -0.44 -9.90
C CYS A 120 5.00 -1.26 -8.70
N ASP A 121 4.56 -2.46 -8.99
CA ASP A 121 4.32 -3.51 -8.02
C ASP A 121 5.14 -4.73 -8.41
N ALA A 122 5.97 -5.22 -7.50
CA ALA A 122 6.85 -6.37 -7.73
C ALA A 122 6.22 -7.65 -7.17
N SER A 123 6.19 -8.70 -7.96
CA SER A 123 5.62 -9.99 -7.58
C SER A 123 6.09 -10.52 -6.23
N GLY A 124 5.14 -10.76 -5.32
CA GLY A 124 5.36 -11.23 -3.96
C GLY A 124 5.72 -10.09 -3.00
N HIS A 125 6.12 -10.42 -1.79
CA HIS A 125 6.33 -9.46 -0.70
C HIS A 125 7.72 -9.57 -0.08
N GLY A 126 8.07 -8.61 0.79
CA GLY A 126 9.29 -8.61 1.58
C GLY A 126 10.56 -8.34 0.77
N VAL A 127 11.70 -8.82 1.25
CA VAL A 127 13.03 -8.51 0.70
C VAL A 127 13.19 -8.82 -0.79
N PRO A 128 12.72 -9.97 -1.33
CA PRO A 128 12.85 -10.25 -2.75
C PRO A 128 12.13 -9.22 -3.64
N ALA A 129 10.93 -8.81 -3.28
CA ALA A 129 10.16 -7.80 -4.00
C ALA A 129 10.84 -6.41 -3.88
N ALA A 130 11.30 -6.03 -2.70
CA ALA A 130 12.03 -4.79 -2.46
C ALA A 130 13.31 -4.65 -3.31
N LEU A 131 14.02 -5.76 -3.60
CA LEU A 131 15.18 -5.76 -4.48
C LEU A 131 14.79 -5.51 -5.94
N ILE A 132 13.67 -6.07 -6.41
CA ILE A 132 13.14 -5.81 -7.75
C ILE A 132 12.76 -4.32 -7.88
N VAL A 133 12.05 -3.79 -6.90
CA VAL A 133 11.70 -2.37 -6.80
C VAL A 133 12.93 -1.48 -6.90
N THR A 134 14.02 -1.84 -6.21
CA THR A 134 15.29 -1.09 -6.26
C THR A 134 15.87 -1.04 -7.67
N VAL A 135 15.77 -2.14 -8.44
CA VAL A 135 16.17 -2.17 -9.85
C VAL A 135 15.31 -1.21 -10.66
N VAL A 136 13.98 -1.32 -10.57
CA VAL A 136 13.04 -0.44 -11.29
C VAL A 136 13.32 1.02 -10.99
N ALA A 137 13.45 1.38 -9.71
CA ALA A 137 13.76 2.73 -9.25
C ALA A 137 15.08 3.27 -9.84
N THR A 138 16.11 2.43 -9.88
CA THR A 138 17.42 2.80 -10.43
C THR A 138 17.34 3.09 -11.92
N PHE A 139 16.68 2.23 -12.70
CA PHE A 139 16.53 2.43 -14.14
C PHE A 139 15.68 3.64 -14.47
N PHE A 140 14.55 3.83 -13.77
CA PHE A 140 13.68 4.99 -13.96
C PHE A 140 14.44 6.30 -13.69
N ARG A 141 15.13 6.40 -12.57
CA ARG A 141 15.90 7.60 -12.21
C ARG A 141 17.00 7.89 -13.21
N LYS A 142 17.75 6.87 -13.62
CA LYS A 142 18.80 7.01 -14.64
C LYS A 142 18.23 7.44 -15.99
N TYR A 143 17.08 6.92 -16.37
CA TYR A 143 16.36 7.33 -17.59
C TYR A 143 16.00 8.83 -17.53
N CYS A 144 15.44 9.26 -16.40
CA CYS A 144 15.04 10.66 -16.19
C CYS A 144 16.25 11.62 -16.21
N GLU A 145 17.37 11.25 -15.57
CA GLU A 145 18.58 12.06 -15.58
C GLU A 145 19.15 12.28 -16.99
N GLY A 146 19.04 11.28 -17.85
CA GLY A 146 19.56 11.34 -19.22
C GLY A 146 18.51 11.78 -20.26
N TRP A 147 17.28 12.08 -19.85
CA TRP A 147 16.19 12.37 -20.75
C TRP A 147 16.26 13.79 -21.34
N SER A 148 15.91 13.89 -22.60
CA SER A 148 15.54 15.14 -23.24
C SER A 148 14.59 14.82 -24.41
N PHE A 149 13.64 15.72 -24.67
CA PHE A 149 12.67 15.48 -25.75
C PHE A 149 13.36 15.29 -27.11
N LYS A 150 14.43 16.03 -27.38
CA LYS A 150 15.20 15.90 -28.62
C LYS A 150 15.81 14.50 -28.81
N LYS A 151 16.24 13.86 -27.72
CA LYS A 151 16.92 12.54 -27.74
C LYS A 151 15.91 11.41 -27.63
N ASN A 152 14.99 11.51 -26.70
CA ASN A 152 14.12 10.42 -26.29
C ASN A 152 12.71 10.54 -26.88
N GLY A 153 12.24 11.78 -27.16
CA GLY A 153 10.85 12.03 -27.55
C GLY A 153 9.89 11.44 -26.52
N THR A 154 8.87 10.74 -27.00
CA THR A 154 7.85 10.07 -26.16
C THR A 154 8.10 8.57 -25.98
N ARG A 155 9.31 8.08 -26.25
CA ARG A 155 9.65 6.65 -26.25
C ARG A 155 9.94 6.07 -24.86
N ILE A 156 9.00 6.25 -23.93
CA ILE A 156 9.15 5.72 -22.55
C ILE A 156 9.19 4.17 -22.51
N GLY A 157 8.65 3.49 -23.53
CA GLY A 157 8.76 2.05 -23.68
C GLY A 157 10.20 1.52 -23.72
N GLU A 158 11.16 2.36 -24.15
CA GLU A 158 12.60 2.01 -24.11
C GLU A 158 13.09 1.84 -22.66
N CYS A 159 12.59 2.65 -21.73
CA CYS A 159 12.90 2.51 -20.30
C CYS A 159 12.34 1.20 -19.74
N VAL A 160 11.08 0.91 -20.04
CA VAL A 160 10.41 -0.32 -19.59
C VAL A 160 11.10 -1.56 -20.17
N LEU A 161 11.51 -1.52 -21.46
CA LEU A 161 12.26 -2.59 -22.10
C LEU A 161 13.61 -2.82 -21.40
N GLN A 162 14.35 -1.77 -21.05
CA GLN A 162 15.62 -1.91 -20.33
C GLN A 162 15.43 -2.56 -18.96
N ILE A 163 14.38 -2.18 -18.22
CA ILE A 163 14.01 -2.82 -16.95
C ILE A 163 13.72 -4.31 -17.18
N ASN A 164 12.88 -4.62 -18.17
CA ASN A 164 12.54 -6.00 -18.53
C ASN A 164 13.77 -6.85 -18.86
N GLU A 165 14.67 -6.37 -19.72
CA GLU A 165 15.87 -7.10 -20.11
C GLU A 165 16.79 -7.36 -18.92
N PHE A 166 16.94 -6.38 -18.04
CA PHE A 166 17.75 -6.57 -16.85
C PHE A 166 17.13 -7.60 -15.91
N LEU A 167 15.84 -7.49 -15.58
CA LEU A 167 15.16 -8.45 -14.71
C LEU A 167 15.16 -9.87 -15.29
N SER A 168 14.89 -10.00 -16.60
CA SER A 168 14.92 -11.30 -17.29
C SER A 168 16.32 -11.91 -17.25
N SER A 169 17.40 -11.10 -17.34
CA SER A 169 18.78 -11.58 -17.32
C SER A 169 19.19 -12.18 -15.97
N LEU A 170 18.50 -11.84 -14.88
CA LEU A 170 18.75 -12.39 -13.56
C LEU A 170 18.27 -13.83 -13.40
N GLY A 171 17.41 -14.33 -14.29
CA GLY A 171 16.89 -15.70 -14.29
C GLY A 171 16.05 -16.05 -13.05
N LEU A 172 15.42 -15.05 -12.43
CA LEU A 172 14.60 -15.23 -11.22
C LEU A 172 13.24 -15.81 -11.61
N GLN A 173 13.01 -17.09 -11.31
CA GLN A 173 11.75 -17.76 -11.63
C GLN A 173 10.56 -17.15 -10.87
N GLY A 174 9.48 -16.82 -11.60
CA GLY A 174 8.25 -16.27 -11.01
C GLY A 174 8.40 -14.89 -10.39
N LYS A 175 9.49 -14.18 -10.69
CA LYS A 175 9.72 -12.81 -10.20
C LYS A 175 9.68 -11.83 -11.36
N PHE A 176 8.77 -10.86 -11.25
CA PHE A 176 8.49 -9.85 -12.27
C PHE A 176 8.06 -8.54 -11.60
N ALA A 177 7.92 -7.50 -12.39
CA ALA A 177 7.37 -6.22 -11.98
C ALA A 177 6.19 -5.83 -12.88
N ALA A 178 5.06 -5.53 -12.25
CA ALA A 178 3.96 -4.84 -12.90
C ALA A 178 4.24 -3.33 -12.87
N ILE A 179 4.30 -2.70 -14.06
CA ILE A 179 4.73 -1.31 -14.20
C ILE A 179 3.69 -0.53 -15.01
N CYS A 180 3.36 0.68 -14.56
CA CYS A 180 2.73 1.71 -15.37
C CYS A 180 3.58 2.97 -15.33
N MET A 181 4.08 3.41 -16.50
CA MET A 181 4.86 4.63 -16.65
C MET A 181 4.11 5.61 -17.55
N CYS A 182 4.01 6.87 -17.12
CA CYS A 182 3.39 7.95 -17.88
C CYS A 182 4.36 9.09 -18.11
N LEU A 183 4.34 9.64 -19.32
CA LEU A 183 5.03 10.89 -19.68
C LEU A 183 3.97 11.92 -20.08
N ILE A 184 3.90 13.01 -19.35
CA ILE A 184 2.84 14.00 -19.42
C ILE A 184 3.40 15.30 -20.02
N ASN A 185 2.76 15.77 -21.06
CA ASN A 185 2.98 17.12 -21.55
C ASN A 185 2.08 18.08 -20.76
N MET A 186 2.68 18.85 -19.86
CA MET A 186 1.95 19.74 -18.95
C MET A 186 1.24 20.90 -19.65
N ASP A 187 1.66 21.27 -20.86
CA ASP A 187 1.02 22.36 -21.61
C ASP A 187 -0.19 21.90 -22.41
N SER A 188 -0.11 20.68 -22.98
CA SER A 188 -1.17 20.18 -23.86
C SER A 188 -2.16 19.22 -23.19
N GLY A 189 -1.84 18.63 -22.03
CA GLY A 189 -2.62 17.56 -21.41
C GLY A 189 -2.44 16.19 -22.10
N ASP A 190 -1.53 16.07 -23.06
CA ASP A 190 -1.22 14.78 -23.70
C ASP A 190 -0.42 13.91 -22.74
N VAL A 191 -0.87 12.68 -22.55
CA VAL A 191 -0.21 11.67 -21.71
C VAL A 191 0.16 10.47 -22.58
N TYR A 192 1.43 10.13 -22.55
CA TYR A 192 1.96 8.92 -23.18
C TYR A 192 2.15 7.87 -22.10
N THR A 193 1.46 6.73 -22.24
CA THR A 193 1.43 5.66 -21.24
C THR A 193 2.11 4.42 -21.78
N CYS A 194 2.89 3.76 -20.94
CA CYS A 194 3.48 2.46 -21.22
C CYS A 194 3.33 1.56 -19.99
N ASN A 195 2.77 0.39 -20.17
CA ASN A 195 2.62 -0.58 -19.10
C ASN A 195 3.52 -1.80 -19.30
N ALA A 196 3.72 -2.56 -18.23
CA ALA A 196 4.24 -3.92 -18.25
C ALA A 196 3.44 -4.75 -17.22
N GLY A 197 2.45 -5.52 -17.68
CA GLY A 197 1.59 -6.34 -16.83
C GLY A 197 0.42 -5.59 -16.17
N ASP A 198 0.49 -4.27 -16.09
CA ASP A 198 -0.52 -3.40 -15.49
C ASP A 198 -1.21 -2.57 -16.58
N ASN A 199 -2.23 -3.13 -17.19
CA ASN A 199 -2.85 -2.61 -18.41
C ASN A 199 -4.16 -1.85 -18.17
N ILE A 200 -4.43 -1.42 -16.93
CA ILE A 200 -5.63 -0.66 -16.59
C ILE A 200 -5.21 0.67 -15.99
N ILE A 201 -5.83 1.74 -16.48
CA ILE A 201 -5.74 3.06 -15.87
C ILE A 201 -7.13 3.61 -15.59
N HIS A 202 -7.23 4.41 -14.54
CA HIS A 202 -8.47 5.03 -14.08
C HIS A 202 -8.38 6.53 -14.30
N ILE A 203 -9.43 7.10 -14.87
CA ILE A 203 -9.51 8.52 -15.16
C ILE A 203 -10.85 9.06 -14.65
N TYR A 204 -10.79 10.10 -13.83
CA TYR A 204 -11.97 10.88 -13.55
C TYR A 204 -12.18 11.88 -14.70
N ASP A 205 -13.30 11.78 -15.41
CA ASP A 205 -13.69 12.71 -16.45
C ASP A 205 -14.40 13.92 -15.81
N GLY A 206 -13.75 15.06 -15.81
CA GLY A 206 -14.25 16.28 -15.20
C GLY A 206 -15.54 16.83 -15.84
N LYS A 207 -15.81 16.51 -17.11
CA LYS A 207 -17.04 16.90 -17.81
C LYS A 207 -18.22 16.00 -17.46
N GLN A 208 -17.99 14.68 -17.46
CA GLN A 208 -19.02 13.68 -17.13
C GLN A 208 -19.20 13.52 -15.61
N LYS A 209 -18.22 13.96 -14.82
CA LYS A 209 -18.13 13.80 -13.36
C LYS A 209 -18.21 12.33 -12.95
N LYS A 210 -17.49 11.47 -13.66
CA LYS A 210 -17.48 10.03 -13.48
C LYS A 210 -16.10 9.45 -13.67
N MET A 211 -15.85 8.34 -12.98
CA MET A 211 -14.69 7.50 -13.20
C MET A 211 -14.85 6.68 -14.47
N ILE A 212 -13.77 6.60 -15.24
CA ILE A 212 -13.67 5.81 -16.48
C ILE A 212 -12.50 4.85 -16.33
N ILE A 213 -12.74 3.59 -16.64
CA ILE A 213 -11.71 2.56 -16.77
C ILE A 213 -11.24 2.51 -18.21
N ARG A 214 -9.94 2.70 -18.43
CA ARG A 214 -9.33 2.55 -19.75
C ARG A 214 -8.38 1.35 -19.75
N LYS A 215 -8.70 0.35 -20.58
CA LYS A 215 -7.80 -0.77 -20.86
C LYS A 215 -6.78 -0.36 -21.90
N MET A 216 -5.51 -0.57 -21.58
CA MET A 216 -4.38 -0.36 -22.47
C MET A 216 -3.97 -1.65 -23.17
N PHE A 217 -3.06 -1.54 -24.13
CA PHE A 217 -2.48 -2.71 -24.76
C PHE A 217 -1.80 -3.60 -23.70
N PRO A 218 -2.09 -4.91 -23.69
CA PRO A 218 -1.58 -5.83 -22.66
C PRO A 218 -0.12 -6.22 -22.96
N ASN A 219 0.83 -5.40 -22.54
CA ASN A 219 2.23 -5.78 -22.54
C ASN A 219 2.52 -6.80 -21.42
N PRO A 220 3.49 -7.72 -21.59
CA PRO A 220 3.87 -8.65 -20.55
C PRO A 220 4.47 -7.91 -19.33
N ALA A 221 4.34 -8.48 -18.12
CA ALA A 221 5.03 -7.95 -16.95
C ALA A 221 6.55 -7.98 -17.13
N ALA A 222 7.25 -6.97 -16.63
CA ALA A 222 8.69 -6.83 -16.81
C ALA A 222 9.46 -7.92 -16.04
N GLY A 223 10.32 -8.64 -16.74
CA GLY A 223 11.07 -9.78 -16.23
C GLY A 223 10.48 -11.15 -16.61
N ASN A 224 9.24 -11.22 -17.13
CA ASN A 224 8.63 -12.48 -17.53
C ASN A 224 9.20 -13.06 -18.82
N MET A 225 9.57 -12.21 -19.78
CA MET A 225 10.06 -12.64 -21.09
C MET A 225 11.25 -11.77 -21.51
N SER A 226 12.37 -12.41 -21.89
CA SER A 226 13.47 -11.68 -22.51
C SER A 226 13.20 -11.40 -24.00
N ALA A 227 13.77 -10.32 -24.54
CA ALA A 227 13.70 -10.06 -25.98
C ALA A 227 14.31 -11.19 -26.80
N GLN A 228 15.33 -11.88 -26.28
CA GLN A 228 15.91 -13.04 -26.93
C GLN A 228 14.91 -14.20 -27.03
N PHE A 229 14.20 -14.52 -25.94
CA PHE A 229 13.17 -15.58 -25.97
C PHE A 229 12.04 -15.25 -26.96
N VAL A 230 11.55 -14.00 -26.94
CA VAL A 230 10.48 -13.55 -27.86
C VAL A 230 10.93 -13.68 -29.31
N ARG A 231 12.16 -13.31 -29.63
CA ARG A 231 12.76 -13.43 -30.97
C ARG A 231 12.94 -14.89 -31.41
N ASP A 232 13.54 -15.70 -30.55
CA ASP A 232 13.93 -17.08 -30.88
C ASP A 232 12.74 -18.05 -30.90
N VAL A 233 11.73 -17.83 -30.07
CA VAL A 233 10.58 -18.73 -29.90
C VAL A 233 9.34 -18.21 -30.62
N LEU A 234 9.04 -16.92 -30.48
CA LEU A 234 7.83 -16.31 -31.04
C LEU A 234 8.07 -15.66 -32.41
N MET A 235 9.32 -15.60 -32.87
CA MET A 235 9.72 -14.95 -34.13
C MET A 235 9.25 -13.50 -34.26
N GLN A 236 9.27 -12.77 -33.14
CA GLN A 236 8.83 -11.37 -33.03
C GLN A 236 9.88 -10.54 -32.30
N GLU A 237 9.83 -9.23 -32.44
CA GLU A 237 10.59 -8.31 -31.59
C GLU A 237 9.75 -7.95 -30.38
N LEU A 238 10.35 -7.97 -29.19
CA LEU A 238 9.70 -7.52 -27.98
C LEU A 238 9.71 -5.99 -27.95
N GLU A 239 8.53 -5.41 -27.93
CA GLU A 239 8.32 -3.98 -27.79
C GLU A 239 7.28 -3.71 -26.71
N PHE A 240 7.57 -2.77 -25.81
CA PHE A 240 6.60 -2.25 -24.86
C PHE A 240 5.89 -1.06 -25.51
N LYS A 241 4.66 -1.28 -25.95
CA LYS A 241 3.88 -0.30 -26.69
C LYS A 241 3.54 0.91 -25.82
N VAL A 242 3.71 2.08 -26.42
CA VAL A 242 3.32 3.36 -25.83
C VAL A 242 2.02 3.81 -26.47
N GLU A 243 1.03 4.13 -25.65
CA GLU A 243 -0.24 4.67 -26.09
C GLU A 243 -0.38 6.11 -25.69
N LYS A 244 -1.12 6.88 -26.48
CA LYS A 244 -1.41 8.28 -26.19
C LYS A 244 -2.86 8.41 -25.72
N ILE A 245 -3.05 9.11 -24.60
CA ILE A 245 -4.34 9.61 -24.14
C ILE A 245 -4.26 11.13 -24.01
N HIS A 246 -5.39 11.79 -23.92
CA HIS A 246 -5.48 13.21 -23.69
C HIS A 246 -6.34 13.47 -22.46
N LEU A 247 -5.83 14.27 -21.54
CA LEU A 247 -6.56 14.75 -20.38
C LEU A 247 -7.00 16.19 -20.63
N GLU A 248 -8.27 16.42 -20.42
CA GLU A 248 -8.84 17.77 -20.44
C GLU A 248 -8.60 18.47 -19.09
N LYS A 249 -8.91 19.74 -19.02
CA LYS A 249 -8.91 20.45 -17.75
C LYS A 249 -9.90 19.81 -16.78
N ASP A 250 -9.50 19.66 -15.52
CA ASP A 250 -10.25 19.06 -14.42
C ASP A 250 -10.41 17.52 -14.52
N ASP A 251 -9.77 16.87 -15.50
CA ASP A 251 -9.59 15.41 -15.48
C ASP A 251 -8.51 15.02 -14.46
N VAL A 252 -8.69 13.85 -13.84
CA VAL A 252 -7.70 13.29 -12.93
C VAL A 252 -7.29 11.90 -13.41
N LEU A 253 -6.00 11.73 -13.69
CA LEU A 253 -5.40 10.40 -13.89
C LEU A 253 -5.10 9.79 -12.53
N PHE A 254 -5.73 8.67 -12.23
CA PHE A 254 -5.56 7.95 -10.98
C PHE A 254 -4.81 6.64 -11.21
N LEU A 255 -3.66 6.51 -10.57
CA LEU A 255 -2.80 5.31 -10.62
C LEU A 255 -2.67 4.75 -9.21
N TYR A 256 -2.90 3.46 -9.03
CA TYR A 256 -2.78 2.77 -7.74
C TYR A 256 -2.36 1.31 -7.94
N THR A 257 -1.77 0.71 -6.92
CA THR A 257 -1.49 -0.73 -6.85
C THR A 257 -2.70 -1.46 -6.28
N ASP A 258 -2.74 -2.77 -6.41
CA ASP A 258 -3.90 -3.59 -6.01
C ASP A 258 -4.20 -3.56 -4.51
N GLY A 259 -3.23 -3.18 -3.66
CA GLY A 259 -3.42 -3.18 -2.22
C GLY A 259 -4.62 -2.39 -1.70
N ILE A 260 -5.05 -1.30 -2.38
CA ILE A 260 -6.28 -0.61 -1.99
C ILE A 260 -7.54 -1.35 -2.47
N GLU A 261 -7.50 -1.91 -3.69
CA GLU A 261 -8.62 -2.67 -4.26
C GLU A 261 -8.85 -3.97 -3.49
N GLU A 262 -7.77 -4.67 -3.15
CA GLU A 262 -7.74 -5.91 -2.40
C GLU A 262 -7.76 -5.73 -0.88
N SER A 263 -7.81 -4.48 -0.39
CA SER A 263 -7.96 -4.20 1.03
C SER A 263 -9.15 -4.96 1.61
N THR A 264 -8.88 -5.81 2.60
CA THR A 264 -9.80 -6.86 3.06
C THR A 264 -10.29 -6.57 4.48
N ARG A 265 -11.57 -6.82 4.73
CA ARG A 265 -12.14 -6.88 6.08
C ARG A 265 -12.87 -8.20 6.30
N LYS A 266 -12.75 -8.75 7.51
CA LYS A 266 -13.45 -9.98 7.87
C LYS A 266 -14.91 -9.75 8.22
N TYR A 267 -15.74 -10.72 7.92
CA TYR A 267 -17.12 -10.76 8.41
C TYR A 267 -17.15 -11.06 9.91
N ARG A 268 -18.09 -10.46 10.63
CA ARG A 268 -18.19 -10.58 12.09
C ARG A 268 -19.62 -10.75 12.57
N ASN A 269 -19.76 -11.56 13.62
CA ASN A 269 -20.96 -11.70 14.43
C ASN A 269 -21.20 -10.46 15.32
N THR A 270 -22.34 -10.42 16.00
CA THR A 270 -22.68 -9.36 16.97
C THR A 270 -21.78 -9.30 18.20
N ASP A 271 -21.06 -10.39 18.50
CA ASP A 271 -20.02 -10.44 19.53
C ASP A 271 -18.61 -10.13 19.02
N PHE A 272 -18.49 -9.70 17.75
CA PHE A 272 -17.28 -9.39 17.02
C PHE A 272 -16.37 -10.60 16.70
N SER A 273 -16.82 -11.84 16.96
CA SER A 273 -16.15 -13.04 16.46
C SER A 273 -16.23 -13.14 14.94
N GLU A 274 -15.23 -13.76 14.32
CA GLU A 274 -15.21 -13.96 12.85
C GLU A 274 -16.36 -14.87 12.41
N LEU A 275 -16.88 -14.63 11.21
CA LEU A 275 -18.03 -15.27 10.61
C LEU A 275 -17.70 -15.76 9.22
N GLU A 276 -17.99 -17.02 8.92
CA GLU A 276 -18.05 -17.53 7.56
C GLU A 276 -19.52 -17.58 7.08
N VAL A 277 -19.76 -17.15 5.84
CA VAL A 277 -21.07 -17.21 5.18
C VAL A 277 -20.95 -17.97 3.86
N GLU A 278 -22.04 -18.57 3.43
CA GLU A 278 -22.14 -19.17 2.11
C GLU A 278 -22.62 -18.10 1.12
N GLU A 279 -21.78 -17.73 0.15
CA GLU A 279 -22.13 -16.84 -0.95
C GLU A 279 -22.25 -17.66 -2.24
N THR A 280 -23.24 -17.36 -3.06
CA THR A 280 -23.41 -17.98 -4.37
C THR A 280 -23.06 -16.96 -5.44
N SER A 281 -21.99 -17.20 -6.17
CA SER A 281 -21.61 -16.41 -7.34
C SER A 281 -22.35 -16.90 -8.59
N ASP A 282 -22.49 -16.01 -9.58
CA ASP A 282 -23.13 -16.28 -10.87
C ASP A 282 -24.56 -16.88 -10.78
N GLU A 283 -25.34 -16.46 -9.77
CA GLU A 283 -26.72 -16.91 -9.58
C GLU A 283 -27.53 -16.81 -10.88
N GLY A 284 -28.24 -17.91 -11.21
CA GLY A 284 -29.04 -17.98 -12.42
C GLY A 284 -28.27 -18.34 -13.70
N THR A 285 -26.99 -18.62 -13.60
CA THR A 285 -26.17 -19.11 -14.72
C THR A 285 -25.78 -20.57 -14.55
N PRO A 286 -25.34 -21.28 -15.64
CA PRO A 286 -24.80 -22.64 -15.53
C PRO A 286 -23.48 -22.73 -14.74
N TYR A 287 -22.89 -21.61 -14.38
CA TYR A 287 -21.61 -21.51 -13.66
C TYR A 287 -21.80 -21.15 -12.19
N ALA A 288 -23.05 -21.05 -11.71
CA ALA A 288 -23.36 -20.76 -10.32
C ALA A 288 -22.65 -21.78 -9.40
N HIS A 289 -21.85 -21.26 -8.47
CA HIS A 289 -21.20 -22.06 -7.44
C HIS A 289 -21.32 -21.36 -6.09
N THR A 290 -21.44 -22.17 -5.04
CA THR A 290 -21.51 -21.67 -3.67
C THR A 290 -20.18 -21.93 -3.00
N GLU A 291 -19.61 -20.91 -2.39
CA GLU A 291 -18.38 -21.00 -1.61
C GLU A 291 -18.55 -20.37 -0.23
N LYS A 292 -17.70 -20.77 0.69
CA LYS A 292 -17.64 -20.14 2.01
C LYS A 292 -16.69 -18.96 1.96
N VAL A 293 -17.21 -17.81 2.35
CA VAL A 293 -16.50 -16.54 2.36
C VAL A 293 -16.50 -15.98 3.78
N ASP A 294 -15.38 -15.52 4.26
CA ASP A 294 -15.22 -14.95 5.60
C ASP A 294 -14.86 -13.46 5.59
N HIS A 295 -14.75 -12.86 4.41
CA HIS A 295 -14.33 -11.49 4.22
C HIS A 295 -14.97 -10.84 2.97
N GLU A 296 -14.82 -9.53 2.89
CA GLU A 296 -15.07 -8.74 1.66
C GLU A 296 -13.87 -7.85 1.36
N GLN A 297 -13.73 -7.46 0.09
CA GLN A 297 -12.70 -6.54 -0.38
C GLN A 297 -13.26 -5.15 -0.67
N MET A 298 -12.36 -4.16 -0.71
CA MET A 298 -12.73 -2.77 -1.03
C MET A 298 -13.30 -2.62 -2.44
N GLU A 299 -12.69 -3.27 -3.41
CA GLU A 299 -13.06 -3.32 -4.83
C GLU A 299 -13.11 -1.94 -5.53
N ASN A 300 -13.01 -1.95 -6.86
CA ASN A 300 -13.00 -0.75 -7.69
C ASN A 300 -14.26 0.09 -7.59
N ASP A 301 -15.41 -0.53 -7.41
CA ASP A 301 -16.68 0.20 -7.36
C ASP A 301 -16.74 1.17 -6.17
N ARG A 302 -16.22 0.76 -5.00
CA ARG A 302 -16.13 1.63 -3.83
C ARG A 302 -15.10 2.74 -4.05
N ILE A 303 -13.93 2.42 -4.61
CA ILE A 303 -12.88 3.39 -4.92
C ILE A 303 -13.43 4.48 -5.84
N HIS A 304 -14.10 4.09 -6.93
CA HIS A 304 -14.70 5.03 -7.87
C HIS A 304 -15.79 5.90 -7.22
N ALA A 305 -16.67 5.28 -6.43
CA ALA A 305 -17.75 6.00 -5.75
C ALA A 305 -17.22 7.04 -4.75
N ILE A 306 -16.10 6.75 -4.07
CA ILE A 306 -15.44 7.70 -3.16
C ILE A 306 -14.86 8.86 -3.95
N ILE A 307 -14.12 8.62 -5.03
CA ILE A 307 -13.55 9.66 -5.87
C ILE A 307 -14.65 10.57 -6.43
N GLU A 308 -15.71 9.97 -6.98
CA GLU A 308 -16.86 10.71 -7.52
C GLU A 308 -17.56 11.55 -6.44
N ALA A 309 -17.70 11.02 -5.22
CA ALA A 309 -18.30 11.74 -4.10
C ALA A 309 -17.46 12.93 -3.65
N VAL A 310 -16.14 12.79 -3.55
CA VAL A 310 -15.21 13.88 -3.23
C VAL A 310 -15.28 14.98 -4.29
N MET A 311 -15.20 14.59 -5.57
CA MET A 311 -15.20 15.54 -6.69
C MET A 311 -16.56 16.24 -6.88
N SER A 312 -17.67 15.57 -6.54
CA SER A 312 -19.00 16.17 -6.57
C SER A 312 -19.41 16.87 -5.27
N LYS A 313 -18.54 16.84 -4.25
CA LYS A 313 -18.79 17.41 -2.92
C LYS A 313 -20.06 16.85 -2.27
N SER A 314 -20.25 15.55 -2.39
CA SER A 314 -21.44 14.84 -1.90
C SER A 314 -21.09 13.90 -0.74
N THR A 315 -22.13 13.29 -0.17
CA THR A 315 -21.97 12.29 0.88
C THR A 315 -21.71 10.91 0.28
N TYR A 316 -20.75 10.19 0.85
CA TYR A 316 -20.51 8.77 0.56
C TYR A 316 -20.97 7.93 1.76
N VAL A 317 -21.65 6.82 1.50
CA VAL A 317 -22.10 5.86 2.51
C VAL A 317 -21.29 4.59 2.37
N LEU A 318 -20.52 4.27 3.41
CA LEU A 318 -19.76 3.03 3.46
C LEU A 318 -20.66 1.89 3.96
N GLU A 319 -20.94 0.95 3.08
CA GLU A 319 -21.61 -0.29 3.43
C GLU A 319 -20.59 -1.38 3.76
N LYS A 320 -20.81 -2.07 4.89
CA LYS A 320 -20.00 -3.22 5.32
C LYS A 320 -20.92 -4.43 5.40
N LYS A 321 -20.69 -5.47 4.59
CA LYS A 321 -21.43 -6.73 4.67
C LYS A 321 -21.18 -7.39 6.04
N HIS A 322 -22.20 -8.06 6.59
CA HIS A 322 -22.07 -8.80 7.86
C HIS A 322 -21.34 -8.00 8.96
N ASN A 323 -21.71 -6.73 9.09
CA ASN A 323 -21.23 -5.87 10.16
C ASN A 323 -22.08 -6.07 11.40
N PRO A 324 -21.52 -6.31 12.61
CA PRO A 324 -22.31 -6.41 13.84
C PRO A 324 -23.11 -5.15 14.18
N LEU A 325 -22.79 -4.02 13.57
CA LEU A 325 -23.45 -2.73 13.70
C LEU A 325 -24.27 -2.40 12.43
N LEU A 326 -25.00 -3.38 11.90
CA LEU A 326 -25.75 -3.27 10.63
C LEU A 326 -26.74 -2.09 10.57
N ASP A 327 -27.33 -1.69 11.69
CA ASP A 327 -28.22 -0.54 11.78
C ASP A 327 -27.47 0.81 11.76
N GLU A 328 -26.13 0.77 11.75
CA GLU A 328 -25.29 1.94 11.77
C GLU A 328 -24.96 2.41 10.36
N ARG A 329 -25.32 3.64 10.05
CA ARG A 329 -25.00 4.28 8.79
C ARG A 329 -23.64 5.00 8.91
N LEU A 330 -22.64 4.47 8.21
CA LEU A 330 -21.30 5.04 8.14
C LEU A 330 -21.25 6.04 6.99
N GLU A 331 -21.29 7.32 7.30
CA GLU A 331 -21.34 8.40 6.31
C GLU A 331 -20.10 9.27 6.35
N PHE A 332 -19.65 9.63 5.15
CA PHE A 332 -18.58 10.60 4.94
C PHE A 332 -19.17 11.80 4.17
N ASP A 333 -19.18 12.96 4.80
CA ASP A 333 -19.65 14.21 4.18
C ASP A 333 -18.49 14.97 3.56
N PHE A 334 -18.39 14.93 2.24
CA PHE A 334 -17.35 15.62 1.47
C PHE A 334 -17.78 17.02 0.97
N SER A 335 -18.90 17.56 1.46
CA SER A 335 -19.42 18.87 1.03
C SER A 335 -18.44 20.02 1.24
N THR A 336 -17.51 19.90 2.19
CA THR A 336 -16.49 20.91 2.50
C THR A 336 -15.13 20.62 1.90
N CYS A 337 -14.95 19.53 1.14
CA CYS A 337 -13.73 19.25 0.38
C CYS A 337 -13.58 20.26 -0.77
N ASP A 338 -12.35 20.57 -1.11
CA ASP A 338 -12.06 21.45 -2.26
C ASP A 338 -12.10 20.67 -3.58
N GLY A 339 -12.01 19.35 -3.55
CA GLY A 339 -11.94 18.46 -4.72
C GLY A 339 -10.51 18.41 -5.30
N THR A 340 -9.53 18.53 -4.44
CA THR A 340 -8.11 18.43 -4.81
C THR A 340 -7.65 16.97 -4.87
N ASN A 341 -6.51 16.71 -5.51
CA ASN A 341 -5.90 15.37 -5.49
C ASN A 341 -5.56 14.92 -4.06
N GLU A 342 -5.20 15.84 -3.17
CA GLU A 342 -5.01 15.55 -1.75
C GLU A 342 -6.32 15.08 -1.11
N ASP A 343 -7.45 15.78 -1.35
CA ASP A 343 -8.75 15.37 -0.80
C ASP A 343 -9.14 13.98 -1.28
N ILE A 344 -8.92 13.65 -2.55
CA ILE A 344 -9.21 12.32 -3.13
C ILE A 344 -8.43 11.24 -2.38
N ILE A 345 -7.12 11.40 -2.31
CA ILE A 345 -6.23 10.38 -1.72
C ILE A 345 -6.49 10.22 -0.22
N ILE A 346 -6.60 11.33 0.52
CA ILE A 346 -6.86 11.27 1.97
C ILE A 346 -8.26 10.71 2.27
N ALA A 347 -9.26 11.01 1.44
CA ALA A 347 -10.59 10.41 1.56
C ALA A 347 -10.53 8.89 1.33
N LEU A 348 -9.83 8.43 0.29
CA LEU A 348 -9.65 6.99 0.02
C LEU A 348 -8.98 6.28 1.20
N CYS A 349 -7.85 6.80 1.69
CA CYS A 349 -7.17 6.25 2.87
C CYS A 349 -8.09 6.25 4.10
N SER A 350 -8.87 7.32 4.31
CA SER A 350 -9.75 7.46 5.47
C SER A 350 -10.90 6.45 5.42
N VAL A 351 -11.51 6.27 4.26
CA VAL A 351 -12.60 5.30 4.08
C VAL A 351 -12.06 3.87 4.18
N GLU A 352 -10.89 3.59 3.60
CA GLU A 352 -10.19 2.30 3.69
C GLU A 352 -9.89 1.94 5.16
N LYS A 353 -9.36 2.87 5.96
CA LYS A 353 -9.13 2.64 7.39
C LYS A 353 -10.44 2.29 8.11
N VAL A 354 -11.51 3.07 7.91
CA VAL A 354 -12.82 2.79 8.52
C VAL A 354 -13.39 1.46 8.01
N PHE A 355 -13.15 1.09 6.74
CA PHE A 355 -13.56 -0.18 6.17
C PHE A 355 -12.97 -1.37 6.95
N ARG A 356 -11.68 -1.34 7.29
CA ARG A 356 -11.00 -2.38 8.07
C ARG A 356 -11.21 -2.25 9.59
N PHE A 357 -11.63 -1.09 10.10
CA PHE A 357 -11.82 -0.87 11.52
C PHE A 357 -13.01 -1.63 12.11
N TYR A 358 -12.79 -2.17 13.30
CA TYR A 358 -13.85 -2.73 14.15
C TYR A 358 -13.55 -2.49 15.63
N LYS A 359 -14.57 -2.50 16.47
CA LYS A 359 -14.42 -2.43 17.92
C LYS A 359 -14.31 -3.83 18.52
N SER A 360 -13.52 -3.95 19.58
CA SER A 360 -13.43 -5.18 20.35
C SER A 360 -13.49 -4.83 21.84
N PRO A 361 -14.35 -5.48 22.64
CA PRO A 361 -14.42 -5.26 24.08
C PRO A 361 -13.14 -5.69 24.81
N ASP A 362 -12.35 -6.57 24.21
CA ASP A 362 -11.17 -7.18 24.83
C ASP A 362 -9.85 -6.49 24.46
N VAL A 363 -9.91 -5.31 23.83
CA VAL A 363 -8.70 -4.56 23.47
C VAL A 363 -8.02 -4.04 24.74
N THR A 364 -6.75 -4.38 24.90
CA THR A 364 -5.87 -3.85 25.92
C THR A 364 -5.14 -2.62 25.38
N GLU A 365 -4.53 -1.79 26.27
CA GLU A 365 -3.73 -0.64 25.82
C GLU A 365 -2.56 -0.99 24.88
N VAL A 366 -2.15 -2.26 24.84
CA VAL A 366 -1.05 -2.75 23.98
C VAL A 366 -1.49 -2.91 22.52
N ASP A 367 -2.80 -3.09 22.29
CA ASP A 367 -3.39 -3.38 20.98
C ASP A 367 -4.08 -2.15 20.36
N THR A 368 -3.55 -0.96 20.58
CA THR A 368 -4.12 0.27 19.99
C THR A 368 -3.77 0.40 18.52
N VAL A 369 -4.75 0.82 17.71
CA VAL A 369 -4.55 1.11 16.29
C VAL A 369 -3.86 2.45 16.11
N ARG A 370 -2.88 2.51 15.19
CA ARG A 370 -2.22 3.74 14.78
C ARG A 370 -2.81 4.26 13.49
N CYS A 371 -3.10 5.55 13.46
CA CYS A 371 -3.60 6.24 12.27
C CYS A 371 -2.71 7.44 11.94
N ASP A 372 -2.43 7.66 10.66
CA ASP A 372 -1.75 8.87 10.21
C ASP A 372 -2.55 10.12 10.63
N LYS A 373 -1.85 11.15 11.10
CA LYS A 373 -2.49 12.35 11.63
C LYS A 373 -3.34 13.10 10.60
N LYS A 374 -2.94 13.10 9.32
CA LYS A 374 -3.76 13.72 8.26
C LYS A 374 -5.06 12.95 8.03
N ILE A 375 -5.00 11.62 8.08
CA ILE A 375 -6.19 10.76 8.01
C ILE A 375 -7.09 11.02 9.22
N ASP A 376 -6.54 11.09 10.43
CA ASP A 376 -7.29 11.42 11.63
C ASP A 376 -7.98 12.79 11.55
N GLU A 377 -7.26 13.82 11.11
CA GLU A 377 -7.82 15.16 10.92
C GLU A 377 -8.95 15.15 9.88
N PHE A 378 -8.81 14.38 8.80
CA PHE A 378 -9.84 14.22 7.80
C PHE A 378 -11.07 13.48 8.36
N LEU A 379 -10.86 12.35 9.04
CA LEU A 379 -11.93 11.60 9.70
C LEU A 379 -12.72 12.45 10.69
N SER A 380 -12.02 13.28 11.49
CA SER A 380 -12.66 14.14 12.47
C SER A 380 -13.60 15.20 11.86
N LYS A 381 -13.38 15.58 10.61
CA LYS A 381 -14.20 16.57 9.87
C LYS A 381 -15.33 15.95 9.08
N HIS A 382 -15.10 14.79 8.50
CA HIS A 382 -15.94 14.25 7.45
C HIS A 382 -16.68 12.97 7.83
N PHE A 383 -16.23 12.23 8.85
CA PHE A 383 -16.83 10.96 9.24
C PHE A 383 -17.84 11.13 10.38
N ASN A 384 -19.11 10.78 10.13
CA ASN A 384 -20.22 11.00 11.07
C ASN A 384 -20.12 10.20 12.39
N ARG A 385 -19.30 9.14 12.44
CA ARG A 385 -19.09 8.30 13.63
C ARG A 385 -17.70 8.41 14.22
N TYR A 386 -17.01 9.51 13.95
CA TYR A 386 -15.64 9.72 14.41
C TYR A 386 -15.48 9.50 15.91
N ASP A 387 -16.30 10.12 16.74
CA ASP A 387 -16.20 10.03 18.21
C ASP A 387 -16.43 8.60 18.72
N TYR A 388 -17.24 7.80 18.02
CA TYR A 388 -17.49 6.41 18.35
C TYR A 388 -16.31 5.52 18.03
N TYR A 389 -15.70 5.68 16.84
CA TYR A 389 -14.58 4.84 16.39
C TYR A 389 -13.24 5.32 16.93
N CYS A 390 -13.01 6.62 16.97
CA CYS A 390 -11.69 7.23 17.10
C CYS A 390 -11.42 7.83 18.50
N SER A 391 -11.75 7.12 19.58
CA SER A 391 -11.38 7.53 20.94
C SER A 391 -9.85 7.50 21.07
N ARG A 392 -9.23 8.65 21.37
CA ARG A 392 -7.76 8.81 21.43
C ARG A 392 -7.20 8.45 22.80
N LYS A 393 -5.98 7.94 22.82
CA LYS A 393 -5.12 7.89 24.01
C LYS A 393 -4.51 9.28 24.25
N ASN A 394 -4.33 9.68 25.51
CA ASN A 394 -3.81 11.00 25.88
C ASN A 394 -2.51 11.37 25.18
N GLU A 395 -2.37 12.65 24.82
CA GLU A 395 -1.54 13.35 23.86
C GLU A 395 0.00 13.24 23.95
N ALA A 396 0.57 12.34 24.71
CA ALA A 396 2.03 12.22 24.85
C ALA A 396 2.62 11.18 23.87
N PHE A 397 2.59 11.49 22.55
CA PHE A 397 3.17 10.60 21.54
C PHE A 397 4.63 10.90 21.25
N GLU A 398 5.45 9.82 21.22
CA GLU A 398 6.84 9.84 20.74
C GLU A 398 6.93 10.13 19.23
N ASN A 399 5.85 9.88 18.48
CA ASN A 399 5.80 10.10 17.03
C ASN A 399 4.72 11.12 16.64
N PRO A 400 5.08 12.32 16.15
CA PRO A 400 4.13 13.37 15.79
C PRO A 400 3.30 13.08 14.52
N ILE A 401 3.58 11.99 13.80
CA ILE A 401 2.91 11.63 12.54
C ILE A 401 1.65 10.81 12.78
N TYR A 402 1.60 10.05 13.87
CA TYR A 402 0.50 9.12 14.15
C TYR A 402 -0.29 9.52 15.39
N VAL A 403 -1.55 9.13 15.39
CA VAL A 403 -2.43 9.12 16.58
C VAL A 403 -2.77 7.67 16.91
N GLU A 404 -3.01 7.36 18.18
CA GLU A 404 -3.42 6.03 18.62
C GLU A 404 -4.87 6.06 19.07
N TYR A 405 -5.68 5.10 18.61
CA TYR A 405 -7.07 4.95 19.00
C TYR A 405 -7.23 3.86 20.03
N LEU A 406 -8.04 4.14 21.07
CA LEU A 406 -8.39 3.18 22.11
C LEU A 406 -9.57 2.31 21.66
N PHE A 407 -9.54 1.03 22.06
CA PHE A 407 -10.62 0.06 21.82
C PHE A 407 -10.98 -0.17 20.35
N LEU A 408 -10.10 0.26 19.45
CA LEU A 408 -10.22 0.05 18.03
C LEU A 408 -9.21 -1.00 17.60
N ARG A 409 -9.63 -1.90 16.71
CA ARG A 409 -8.78 -2.82 15.97
C ARG A 409 -8.98 -2.61 14.48
N GLU A 410 -8.06 -3.12 13.72
CA GLU A 410 -8.16 -3.18 12.26
C GLU A 410 -7.85 -4.59 11.77
N ASP A 411 -8.51 -5.00 10.70
CA ASP A 411 -8.10 -6.17 9.96
C ASP A 411 -6.74 -5.90 9.30
N GLU A 412 -5.95 -6.95 9.13
CA GLU A 412 -4.58 -6.84 8.63
C GLU A 412 -4.56 -6.21 7.23
N GLN A 413 -3.63 -5.29 7.02
CA GLN A 413 -3.30 -4.81 5.68
C GLN A 413 -2.43 -5.87 5.02
N LEU A 414 -2.98 -6.56 4.03
CA LEU A 414 -2.32 -7.69 3.37
C LEU A 414 -1.29 -7.26 2.34
N ASP A 415 -1.50 -6.10 1.71
CA ASP A 415 -0.61 -5.56 0.68
C ASP A 415 -0.33 -4.07 0.86
N ASP A 416 0.68 -3.57 0.14
CA ASP A 416 1.15 -2.20 0.20
C ASP A 416 0.12 -1.24 -0.44
N LEU A 417 -0.12 -0.08 0.17
CA LEU A 417 -0.99 0.97 -0.38
C LEU A 417 -0.16 2.01 -1.12
N THR A 418 -0.27 2.04 -2.43
CA THR A 418 0.37 3.03 -3.30
C THR A 418 -0.66 3.67 -4.23
N MET A 419 -0.77 5.01 -4.15
CA MET A 419 -1.73 5.81 -4.93
C MET A 419 -1.09 7.11 -5.41
#